data_a8d0d4859e76d999510f9d3909255cfb
#
_entry.id   a8d0d4859e76d999510f9d3909255cfb
#
_cell.length_a   1.000
_cell.length_b   1.000
_cell.length_c   1.000
_cell.angle_alpha   90.00
_cell.angle_beta   90.00
_cell.angle_gamma   90.00
#
_symmetry.space_group_name_H-M   'P 1'
#
loop_
_entity.id
_entity.type
_entity.pdbx_description
1 polymer ?
#
loop_
_entity_poly.entity_id
_entity_poly.type
_entity_poly.pdbx_seq_one_letter_code
_entity_poly.pdbx_strand_id
1 'polypeptide(L)'
;MAKPRVFLSSTYYDLKHVRERIERFLVNFGMEPVLFENDNVTFEFNKPLDLSCYNEVKTCQMMVLIVGGRYGSTASGEKVSQDKKELYEQYVSITRKEHETATMAGIPSFVFIDKNVYAEYQTYKKNKKIFEDKIPFNFAHVDDINIFKFISILEPTTAN
;
A
#
# COMPACT_ATOMS: atom_id res chain seq x y z
N MET A 1 7.82 -17.03 25.57
CA MET A 1 8.08 -17.16 24.13
C MET A 1 7.99 -15.78 23.48
N ALA A 2 8.90 -15.45 22.57
CA ALA A 2 8.81 -14.22 21.80
C ALA A 2 7.57 -14.31 20.87
N LYS A 3 6.81 -13.21 20.75
CA LYS A 3 5.67 -13.15 19.86
C LYS A 3 6.14 -13.01 18.41
N PRO A 4 5.51 -13.71 17.44
CA PRO A 4 5.80 -13.50 16.03
C PRO A 4 5.50 -12.03 15.65
N ARG A 5 6.43 -11.38 14.98
CA ARG A 5 6.29 -10.00 14.51
C ARG A 5 5.73 -9.98 13.09
N VAL A 6 4.72 -9.17 12.88
CA VAL A 6 4.02 -9.03 11.59
C VAL A 6 4.11 -7.58 11.12
N PHE A 7 4.80 -7.36 10.00
CA PHE A 7 4.86 -6.04 9.41
C PHE A 7 3.55 -5.73 8.66
N LEU A 8 2.89 -4.64 9.02
CA LEU A 8 1.62 -4.23 8.42
C LEU A 8 1.82 -2.96 7.59
N SER A 9 1.73 -3.08 6.28
CA SER A 9 1.88 -1.99 5.31
C SER A 9 0.59 -1.74 4.54
N SER A 10 0.38 -0.51 4.09
CA SER A 10 -0.77 -0.16 3.24
C SER A 10 -0.49 1.04 2.34
N THR A 11 -1.18 1.08 1.20
CA THR A 11 -0.96 2.12 0.18
C THR A 11 -1.51 3.49 0.54
N TYR A 12 -2.43 3.61 1.52
CA TYR A 12 -2.99 4.92 1.82
C TYR A 12 -3.73 5.08 3.17
N TYR A 13 -4.00 6.35 3.47
CA TYR A 13 -4.60 6.88 4.71
C TYR A 13 -6.06 6.45 4.93
N ASP A 14 -6.84 6.24 3.87
CA ASP A 14 -8.22 5.77 3.92
C ASP A 14 -8.34 4.34 4.50
N LEU A 15 -7.23 3.62 4.50
CA LEU A 15 -7.12 2.28 5.06
C LEU A 15 -6.84 2.26 6.57
N LYS A 16 -6.79 3.43 7.24
CA LYS A 16 -6.52 3.52 8.68
C LYS A 16 -7.40 2.58 9.50
N HIS A 17 -8.72 2.60 9.27
CA HIS A 17 -9.65 1.73 10.00
C HIS A 17 -9.46 0.25 9.70
N VAL A 18 -9.06 -0.09 8.48
CA VAL A 18 -8.75 -1.48 8.12
C VAL A 18 -7.49 -1.94 8.85
N ARG A 19 -6.47 -1.10 8.89
CA ARG A 19 -5.22 -1.38 9.61
C ARG A 19 -5.45 -1.55 11.10
N GLU A 20 -6.19 -0.65 11.74
CA GLU A 20 -6.54 -0.76 13.17
C GLU A 20 -7.27 -2.07 13.51
N ARG A 21 -8.13 -2.55 12.60
CA ARG A 21 -8.81 -3.84 12.77
C ARG A 21 -7.86 -5.02 12.66
N ILE A 22 -6.96 -4.98 11.68
CA ILE A 22 -5.96 -6.04 11.48
C ILE A 22 -4.97 -6.02 12.63
N GLU A 23 -4.53 -4.87 13.09
CA GLU A 23 -3.67 -4.73 14.27
C GLU A 23 -4.29 -5.41 15.50
N ARG A 24 -5.55 -5.08 15.83
CA ARG A 24 -6.28 -5.72 16.94
C ARG A 24 -6.41 -7.22 16.75
N PHE A 25 -6.68 -7.66 15.53
CA PHE A 25 -6.75 -9.08 15.20
C PHE A 25 -5.41 -9.77 15.50
N LEU A 26 -4.29 -9.23 15.00
CA LEU A 26 -2.96 -9.77 15.23
C LEU A 26 -2.61 -9.86 16.73
N VAL A 27 -2.89 -8.80 17.48
CA VAL A 27 -2.68 -8.76 18.93
C VAL A 27 -3.50 -9.85 19.64
N ASN A 28 -4.76 -10.03 19.26
CA ASN A 28 -5.64 -11.06 19.84
C ASN A 28 -5.14 -12.49 19.54
N PHE A 29 -4.43 -12.68 18.43
CA PHE A 29 -3.79 -13.95 18.08
C PHE A 29 -2.39 -14.12 18.69
N GLY A 30 -1.99 -13.20 19.57
CA GLY A 30 -0.69 -13.29 20.25
C GLY A 30 0.50 -12.90 19.39
N MET A 31 0.25 -12.20 18.28
CA MET A 31 1.28 -11.65 17.40
C MET A 31 1.62 -10.20 17.78
N GLU A 32 2.78 -9.73 17.35
CA GLU A 32 3.22 -8.34 17.52
C GLU A 32 3.12 -7.61 16.17
N PRO A 33 2.12 -6.73 15.98
CA PRO A 33 2.04 -5.92 14.78
C PRO A 33 3.12 -4.83 14.79
N VAL A 34 3.80 -4.68 13.67
CA VAL A 34 4.78 -3.62 13.42
C VAL A 34 4.20 -2.69 12.36
N LEU A 35 3.81 -1.50 12.79
CA LEU A 35 3.26 -0.46 11.92
C LEU A 35 4.24 0.70 11.86
N PHE A 36 4.45 1.20 10.65
CA PHE A 36 5.35 2.33 10.43
C PHE A 36 4.60 3.68 10.46
N GLU A 37 3.66 3.82 11.39
CA GLU A 37 2.95 5.06 11.65
C GLU A 37 3.08 5.44 13.11
N ASN A 38 4.00 6.32 13.37
CA ASN A 38 3.83 7.18 14.52
C ASN A 38 2.80 8.24 14.14
N ASP A 39 1.60 8.19 14.69
CA ASP A 39 0.55 9.21 14.60
C ASP A 39 1.05 10.63 15.04
N ASN A 40 2.28 10.74 15.51
CA ASN A 40 2.94 11.94 16.00
C ASN A 40 4.15 12.39 15.18
N VAL A 41 4.52 11.71 14.11
CA VAL A 41 5.56 12.21 13.21
C VAL A 41 4.91 13.15 12.21
N THR A 42 4.95 14.41 12.49
CA THR A 42 4.86 15.46 11.47
C THR A 42 5.88 15.09 10.40
N PHE A 43 5.40 14.68 9.24
CA PHE A 43 6.26 14.38 8.10
C PHE A 43 7.03 15.65 7.75
N GLU A 44 8.27 15.74 8.18
CA GLU A 44 9.20 16.68 7.60
C GLU A 44 9.56 16.18 6.21
N PHE A 45 9.01 16.80 5.19
CA PHE A 45 9.18 16.51 3.77
C PHE A 45 10.63 16.37 3.28
N ASN A 46 11.61 16.68 4.11
CA ASN A 46 13.02 16.78 3.77
C ASN A 46 13.93 15.72 4.43
N LYS A 47 13.39 14.76 5.17
CA LYS A 47 14.23 13.64 5.65
C LYS A 47 14.12 12.49 4.68
N PRO A 48 15.26 11.95 4.19
CA PRO A 48 15.24 10.71 3.46
C PRO A 48 14.57 9.66 4.36
N LEU A 49 13.62 8.93 3.80
CA LEU A 49 12.94 7.82 4.46
C LEU A 49 13.99 6.92 5.06
N ASP A 50 13.96 6.89 6.37
CA ASP A 50 15.04 6.35 7.18
C ASP A 50 15.25 4.88 6.84
N LEU A 51 16.49 4.49 6.61
CA LEU A 51 16.92 3.09 6.46
C LEU A 51 16.42 2.19 7.60
N SER A 52 16.05 2.79 8.75
CA SER A 52 15.41 2.14 9.88
C SER A 52 14.12 1.42 9.50
N CYS A 53 13.27 1.99 8.61
CA CYS A 53 12.01 1.38 8.15
C CYS A 53 12.24 0.00 7.54
N TYR A 54 13.19 -0.07 6.63
CA TYR A 54 13.49 -1.31 5.92
C TYR A 54 14.19 -2.34 6.80
N ASN A 55 14.87 -1.88 7.85
CA ASN A 55 15.45 -2.78 8.85
C ASN A 55 14.36 -3.42 9.71
N GLU A 56 13.29 -2.69 10.06
CA GLU A 56 12.16 -3.24 10.81
C GLU A 56 11.45 -4.35 10.02
N VAL A 57 11.25 -4.19 8.71
CA VAL A 57 10.69 -5.27 7.85
C VAL A 57 11.49 -6.57 8.05
N LYS A 58 12.83 -6.49 8.02
CA LYS A 58 13.72 -7.65 8.12
C LYS A 58 13.65 -8.37 9.49
N THR A 59 13.13 -7.69 10.51
CA THR A 59 12.95 -8.29 11.85
C THR A 59 11.64 -9.02 12.00
N CYS A 60 10.75 -8.94 11.02
CA CYS A 60 9.43 -9.56 11.02
C CYS A 60 9.45 -10.96 10.41
N GLN A 61 8.54 -11.83 10.84
CA GLN A 61 8.37 -13.19 10.33
C GLN A 61 7.42 -13.26 9.15
N MET A 62 6.56 -12.23 8.98
CA MET A 62 5.65 -12.11 7.85
C MET A 62 5.30 -10.65 7.61
N MET A 63 4.80 -10.37 6.41
CA MET A 63 4.28 -9.08 6.01
C MET A 63 2.81 -9.21 5.61
N VAL A 64 1.98 -8.24 6.02
CA VAL A 64 0.63 -8.03 5.52
C VAL A 64 0.61 -6.71 4.77
N LEU A 65 0.26 -6.76 3.50
CA LEU A 65 0.19 -5.61 2.62
C LEU A 65 -1.25 -5.38 2.18
N ILE A 66 -1.77 -4.16 2.36
CA ILE A 66 -3.12 -3.77 1.98
C ILE A 66 -3.05 -2.72 0.88
N VAL A 67 -3.71 -2.99 -0.24
CA VAL A 67 -3.74 -2.10 -1.41
C VAL A 67 -5.14 -1.53 -1.59
N GLY A 68 -5.27 -0.21 -1.44
CA GLY A 68 -6.44 0.58 -1.78
C GLY A 68 -6.19 1.45 -3.02
N GLY A 69 -7.23 2.12 -3.50
CA GLY A 69 -7.17 2.90 -4.74
C GLY A 69 -7.38 4.40 -4.61
N ARG A 70 -7.73 4.89 -3.42
CA ARG A 70 -8.14 6.29 -3.23
C ARG A 70 -7.14 7.11 -2.43
N TYR A 71 -7.05 8.39 -2.75
CA TYR A 71 -6.28 9.38 -1.96
C TYR A 71 -6.88 9.69 -0.58
N GLY A 72 -8.00 9.07 -0.21
CA GLY A 72 -8.80 9.34 0.97
C GLY A 72 -10.03 10.19 0.64
N SER A 73 -11.17 9.89 1.30
CA SER A 73 -12.39 10.66 1.09
C SER A 73 -12.20 12.07 1.63
N THR A 74 -12.32 13.05 0.77
CA THR A 74 -12.68 14.40 1.21
C THR A 74 -14.15 14.36 1.62
N ALA A 75 -14.45 14.76 2.84
CA ALA A 75 -15.82 14.77 3.37
C ALA A 75 -16.80 15.66 2.59
N SER A 76 -16.39 16.33 1.53
CA SER A 76 -17.15 17.39 0.86
C SER A 76 -16.91 17.52 -0.65
N GLY A 77 -16.59 16.48 -1.39
CA GLY A 77 -16.54 16.57 -2.85
C GLY A 77 -15.52 17.58 -3.42
N GLU A 78 -14.61 18.09 -2.59
CA GLU A 78 -13.54 18.99 -3.02
C GLU A 78 -12.55 18.25 -3.93
N LYS A 79 -12.05 18.95 -4.94
CA LYS A 79 -10.98 18.42 -5.79
C LYS A 79 -9.78 18.09 -4.92
N VAL A 80 -9.21 16.89 -5.11
CA VAL A 80 -7.98 16.47 -4.45
C VAL A 80 -6.89 17.51 -4.73
N SER A 81 -6.31 18.08 -3.69
CA SER A 81 -5.22 19.04 -3.83
C SER A 81 -3.97 18.38 -4.43
N GLN A 82 -3.13 19.17 -5.09
CA GLN A 82 -1.85 18.71 -5.63
C GLN A 82 -1.01 18.03 -4.51
N ASP A 83 -1.02 18.60 -3.32
CA ASP A 83 -0.31 18.08 -2.15
C ASP A 83 -0.76 16.66 -1.76
N LYS A 84 -2.07 16.38 -1.86
CA LYS A 84 -2.59 15.03 -1.57
C LYS A 84 -2.15 14.01 -2.61
N LYS A 85 -2.02 14.42 -3.87
CA LYS A 85 -1.55 13.56 -4.95
C LYS A 85 -0.08 13.18 -4.77
N GLU A 86 0.76 14.17 -4.46
CA GLU A 86 2.18 13.95 -4.18
C GLU A 86 2.37 13.04 -2.96
N LEU A 87 1.57 13.24 -1.92
CA LEU A 87 1.56 12.40 -0.74
C LEU A 87 1.21 10.94 -1.07
N TYR A 88 0.21 10.72 -1.91
CA TYR A 88 -0.19 9.38 -2.34
C TYR A 88 0.92 8.68 -3.13
N GLU A 89 1.52 9.37 -4.09
CA GLU A 89 2.64 8.84 -4.88
C GLU A 89 3.81 8.43 -3.97
N GLN A 90 4.06 9.22 -2.93
CA GLN A 90 5.06 8.91 -1.91
C GLN A 90 4.69 7.64 -1.12
N TYR A 91 3.45 7.50 -0.65
CA TYR A 91 3.00 6.31 0.07
C TYR A 91 3.09 5.05 -0.78
N VAL A 92 2.66 5.11 -2.04
CA VAL A 92 2.79 3.97 -2.97
C VAL A 92 4.25 3.58 -3.16
N SER A 93 5.15 4.55 -3.26
CA SER A 93 6.58 4.31 -3.40
C SER A 93 7.18 3.64 -2.15
N ILE A 94 6.80 4.11 -0.95
CA ILE A 94 7.22 3.52 0.34
C ILE A 94 6.75 2.07 0.44
N THR A 95 5.46 1.85 0.26
CA THR A 95 4.82 0.54 0.36
C THR A 95 5.44 -0.46 -0.62
N ARG A 96 5.74 0.00 -1.84
CA ARG A 96 6.45 -0.80 -2.83
C ARG A 96 7.84 -1.22 -2.33
N LYS A 97 8.59 -0.30 -1.77
CA LYS A 97 9.96 -0.57 -1.30
C LYS A 97 9.98 -1.47 -0.06
N GLU A 98 8.98 -1.36 0.82
CA GLU A 98 8.76 -2.26 1.94
C GLU A 98 8.50 -3.69 1.43
N HIS A 99 7.64 -3.85 0.44
CA HIS A 99 7.36 -5.15 -0.18
C HIS A 99 8.59 -5.74 -0.89
N GLU A 100 9.35 -4.93 -1.64
CA GLU A 100 10.61 -5.34 -2.26
C GLU A 100 11.62 -5.81 -1.20
N THR A 101 11.71 -5.10 -0.07
CA THR A 101 12.59 -5.47 1.05
C THR A 101 12.17 -6.80 1.68
N ALA A 102 10.88 -7.02 1.90
CA ALA A 102 10.36 -8.28 2.42
C ALA A 102 10.67 -9.44 1.47
N THR A 103 10.45 -9.23 0.17
CA THR A 103 10.73 -10.22 -0.87
C THR A 103 12.21 -10.60 -0.92
N MET A 104 13.12 -9.60 -0.89
CA MET A 104 14.56 -9.83 -0.88
C MET A 104 15.03 -10.56 0.39
N ALA A 105 14.35 -10.33 1.52
CA ALA A 105 14.64 -10.99 2.78
C ALA A 105 14.00 -12.39 2.92
N GLY A 106 13.24 -12.84 1.90
CA GLY A 106 12.52 -14.12 1.94
C GLY A 106 11.36 -14.16 2.94
N ILE A 107 10.83 -12.99 3.30
CA ILE A 107 9.71 -12.85 4.25
C ILE A 107 8.40 -13.09 3.49
N PRO A 108 7.56 -14.05 3.92
CA PRO A 108 6.27 -14.29 3.28
C PRO A 108 5.37 -13.05 3.39
N SER A 109 4.80 -12.64 2.25
CA SER A 109 3.92 -11.48 2.16
C SER A 109 2.51 -11.90 1.79
N PHE A 110 1.54 -11.48 2.60
CA PHE A 110 0.11 -11.66 2.34
C PHE A 110 -0.44 -10.35 1.79
N VAL A 111 -0.85 -10.36 0.53
CA VAL A 111 -1.33 -9.17 -0.18
C VAL A 111 -2.84 -9.18 -0.26
N PHE A 112 -3.47 -8.14 0.28
CA PHE A 112 -4.91 -7.90 0.20
C PHE A 112 -5.17 -6.67 -0.66
N ILE A 113 -5.87 -6.85 -1.75
CA ILE A 113 -6.25 -5.77 -2.66
C ILE A 113 -7.75 -5.53 -2.54
N ASP A 114 -8.17 -4.27 -2.44
CA ASP A 114 -9.60 -3.94 -2.47
C ASP A 114 -10.25 -4.54 -3.71
N LYS A 115 -11.40 -5.19 -3.53
CA LYS A 115 -12.09 -5.92 -4.61
C LYS A 115 -12.43 -5.04 -5.80
N ASN A 116 -12.86 -3.81 -5.55
CA ASN A 116 -13.25 -2.89 -6.62
C ASN A 116 -12.02 -2.36 -7.35
N VAL A 117 -10.94 -2.06 -6.62
CA VAL A 117 -9.65 -1.68 -7.19
C VAL A 117 -9.11 -2.79 -8.09
N TYR A 118 -9.19 -4.04 -7.64
CA TYR A 118 -8.74 -5.18 -8.44
C TYR A 118 -9.60 -5.40 -9.69
N ALA A 119 -10.92 -5.20 -9.60
CA ALA A 119 -11.81 -5.29 -10.75
C ALA A 119 -11.47 -4.23 -11.82
N GLU A 120 -11.21 -2.99 -11.40
CA GLU A 120 -10.75 -1.92 -12.29
C GLU A 120 -9.37 -2.19 -12.87
N TYR A 121 -8.46 -2.75 -12.08
CA TYR A 121 -7.16 -3.21 -12.57
C TYR A 121 -7.29 -4.25 -13.67
N GLN A 122 -8.19 -5.24 -13.53
CA GLN A 122 -8.42 -6.23 -14.58
C GLN A 122 -8.95 -5.58 -15.88
N THR A 123 -9.80 -4.58 -15.76
CA THR A 123 -10.27 -3.79 -16.89
C THR A 123 -9.14 -3.02 -17.56
N TYR A 124 -8.31 -2.34 -16.77
CA TYR A 124 -7.12 -1.65 -17.23
C TYR A 124 -6.17 -2.60 -17.97
N LYS A 125 -5.87 -3.76 -17.38
CA LYS A 125 -4.96 -4.76 -17.94
C LYS A 125 -5.40 -5.24 -19.34
N LYS A 126 -6.70 -5.45 -19.53
CA LYS A 126 -7.28 -5.86 -20.82
C LYS A 126 -7.26 -4.76 -21.88
N ASN A 127 -7.29 -3.51 -21.47
CA ASN A 127 -7.41 -2.34 -22.33
C ASN A 127 -6.19 -1.41 -22.27
N LYS A 128 -5.03 -1.93 -21.91
CA LYS A 128 -3.83 -1.15 -21.61
C LYS A 128 -3.47 -0.17 -22.74
N LYS A 129 -3.58 -0.56 -23.99
CA LYS A 129 -3.31 0.29 -25.15
C LYS A 129 -4.18 1.55 -25.19
N ILE A 130 -5.47 1.43 -24.84
CA ILE A 130 -6.40 2.57 -24.83
C ILE A 130 -5.99 3.57 -23.75
N PHE A 131 -5.52 3.10 -22.59
CA PHE A 131 -5.13 3.96 -21.48
C PHE A 131 -3.74 4.59 -21.67
N GLU A 132 -2.88 4.00 -22.52
CA GLU A 132 -1.58 4.57 -22.89
C GLU A 132 -1.71 5.78 -23.84
N ASP A 133 -2.80 5.89 -24.61
CA ASP A 133 -3.04 6.96 -25.59
C ASP A 133 -3.48 8.30 -24.97
N LYS A 134 -3.26 8.53 -23.67
CA LYS A 134 -3.51 9.79 -22.94
C LYS A 134 -4.95 10.29 -22.97
N ILE A 135 -5.93 9.43 -23.18
CA ILE A 135 -7.33 9.79 -23.02
C ILE A 135 -7.58 9.95 -21.52
N PRO A 136 -8.12 11.10 -21.05
CA PRO A 136 -8.45 11.28 -19.65
C PRO A 136 -9.55 10.29 -19.27
N PHE A 137 -9.19 9.29 -18.49
CA PHE A 137 -10.12 8.27 -18.00
C PHE A 137 -10.18 8.34 -16.48
N ASN A 138 -11.40 8.42 -15.94
CA ASN A 138 -11.64 8.42 -14.51
C ASN A 138 -12.15 7.04 -14.08
N PHE A 139 -11.47 6.42 -13.15
CA PHE A 139 -11.91 5.19 -12.50
C PHE A 139 -12.82 5.53 -11.32
N ALA A 140 -13.76 4.65 -11.01
CA ALA A 140 -14.71 4.86 -9.91
C ALA A 140 -14.07 4.64 -8.53
N HIS A 141 -13.08 3.75 -8.45
CA HIS A 141 -12.46 3.30 -7.19
C HIS A 141 -10.96 3.56 -7.13
N VAL A 142 -10.36 4.08 -8.20
CA VAL A 142 -8.94 4.35 -8.30
C VAL A 142 -8.70 5.79 -8.71
N ASP A 143 -7.99 6.54 -7.88
CA ASP A 143 -7.68 7.95 -8.09
C ASP A 143 -6.40 8.14 -8.92
N ASP A 144 -5.50 7.14 -8.94
CA ASP A 144 -4.24 7.20 -9.67
C ASP A 144 -3.91 5.86 -10.36
N ILE A 145 -3.64 5.95 -11.66
CA ILE A 145 -3.27 4.78 -12.50
C ILE A 145 -1.96 4.10 -12.05
N ASN A 146 -1.10 4.79 -11.32
CA ASN A 146 0.13 4.22 -10.80
C ASN A 146 -0.11 3.07 -9.83
N ILE A 147 -1.31 3.00 -9.20
CA ILE A 147 -1.68 1.86 -8.37
C ILE A 147 -1.78 0.57 -9.20
N PHE A 148 -2.22 0.65 -10.44
CA PHE A 148 -2.28 -0.51 -11.33
C PHE A 148 -0.90 -1.02 -11.73
N LYS A 149 0.07 -0.12 -11.88
CA LYS A 149 1.48 -0.50 -12.09
C LYS A 149 2.02 -1.21 -10.86
N PHE A 150 1.67 -0.74 -9.66
CA PHE A 150 2.05 -1.40 -8.42
C PHE A 150 1.41 -2.78 -8.30
N ILE A 151 0.10 -2.91 -8.53
CA ILE A 151 -0.60 -4.20 -8.51
C ILE A 151 0.04 -5.20 -9.50
N SER A 152 0.45 -4.73 -10.68
CA SER A 152 1.12 -5.60 -11.67
C SER A 152 2.45 -6.18 -11.19
N ILE A 153 3.12 -5.51 -10.25
CA ILE A 153 4.37 -6.00 -9.62
C ILE A 153 4.06 -7.04 -8.55
N LEU A 154 2.90 -6.89 -7.88
CA LEU A 154 2.47 -7.80 -6.82
C LEU A 154 1.90 -9.11 -7.35
N GLU A 155 1.42 -9.13 -8.61
CA GLU A 155 0.99 -10.38 -9.24
C GLU A 155 2.18 -11.35 -9.36
N PRO A 156 2.04 -12.60 -8.94
CA PRO A 156 3.09 -13.58 -9.13
C PRO A 156 3.41 -13.67 -10.62
N THR A 157 4.68 -13.57 -10.97
CA THR A 157 5.15 -13.84 -12.31
C THR A 157 4.86 -15.31 -12.56
N THR A 158 3.72 -15.60 -13.17
CA THR A 158 3.46 -16.95 -13.68
C THR A 158 4.50 -17.19 -14.76
N ALA A 159 5.56 -17.91 -14.37
CA ALA A 159 6.46 -18.48 -15.34
C ALA A 159 5.62 -19.40 -16.21
N ASN A 160 5.45 -19.03 -17.48
CA ASN A 160 4.93 -19.91 -18.52
C ASN A 160 5.92 -21.07 -18.75
#